data_043de340c5e539180c907b66eb9e5ba3
#
_entry.id   043de340c5e539180c907b66eb9e5ba3
#
_cell.length_a   1.000
_cell.length_b   1.000
_cell.length_c   1.000
_cell.angle_alpha   90.00
_cell.angle_beta   90.00
_cell.angle_gamma   90.00
#
_symmetry.space_group_name_H-M   'P 1'
#
loop_
_entity.id
_entity.type
_entity.pdbx_description
1 polymer ?
#
loop_
_entity_poly.entity_id
_entity_poly.type
_entity_poly.pdbx_seq_one_letter_code
_entity_poly.pdbx_strand_id
1 'polypeptide(L)'
;MRAHRATHRAADALDSLTQALRARFPEARFSYREAPDGLRCYLDVATDCDDDFAVLETVAAATLALLLEQGLVVHVFPFRRLPDD
;
A
#
# COMPACT_ATOMS: atom_id res chain seq x y z
N MET A 1 -10.67 -9.47 -20.52
CA MET A 1 -10.69 -8.01 -20.53
C MET A 1 -11.08 -7.44 -19.17
N ARG A 2 -12.16 -7.91 -18.63
CA ARG A 2 -12.63 -7.34 -17.36
C ARG A 2 -11.73 -7.66 -16.18
N ALA A 3 -11.16 -8.86 -16.20
CA ALA A 3 -10.21 -9.22 -15.16
C ALA A 3 -8.99 -8.31 -15.20
N HIS A 4 -8.55 -7.94 -16.41
CA HIS A 4 -7.46 -6.99 -16.56
C HIS A 4 -7.80 -5.64 -15.99
N ARG A 5 -9.03 -5.19 -16.21
CA ARG A 5 -9.44 -3.89 -15.70
C ARG A 5 -9.40 -3.85 -14.17
N ALA A 6 -9.87 -4.91 -13.52
CA ALA A 6 -9.81 -5.00 -12.06
C ALA A 6 -8.36 -5.00 -11.57
N THR A 7 -7.49 -5.75 -12.26
CA THR A 7 -6.09 -5.79 -11.93
C THR A 7 -5.44 -4.42 -12.08
N HIS A 8 -5.79 -3.70 -13.14
CA HIS A 8 -5.27 -2.36 -13.36
C HIS A 8 -5.69 -1.39 -12.25
N ARG A 9 -6.92 -1.52 -11.75
CA ARG A 9 -7.35 -0.66 -10.66
C ARG A 9 -6.52 -0.86 -9.41
N ALA A 10 -6.29 -2.11 -9.07
CA ALA A 10 -5.47 -2.43 -7.90
C ALA A 10 -4.05 -1.93 -8.09
N ALA A 11 -3.48 -2.15 -9.27
CA ALA A 11 -2.12 -1.70 -9.55
C ALA A 11 -2.01 -0.19 -9.49
N ASP A 12 -2.98 0.53 -10.05
CA ASP A 12 -2.98 1.99 -10.03
C ASP A 12 -3.11 2.52 -8.59
N ALA A 13 -3.97 1.89 -7.80
CA ALA A 13 -4.16 2.28 -6.42
C ALA A 13 -2.89 2.08 -5.61
N LEU A 14 -2.25 0.92 -5.79
CA LEU A 14 -1.01 0.63 -5.08
C LEU A 14 0.11 1.56 -5.52
N ASP A 15 0.16 1.90 -6.80
CA ASP A 15 1.16 2.83 -7.30
C ASP A 15 0.99 4.21 -6.65
N SER A 16 -0.24 4.68 -6.55
CA SER A 16 -0.51 5.96 -5.89
C SER A 16 -0.09 5.94 -4.42
N LEU A 17 -0.39 4.84 -3.72
CA LEU A 17 -0.02 4.71 -2.32
C LEU A 17 1.49 4.68 -2.15
N THR A 18 2.19 3.93 -3.00
CA THR A 18 3.65 3.84 -2.90
C THR A 18 4.31 5.18 -3.23
N GLN A 19 3.76 5.93 -4.18
CA GLN A 19 4.29 7.25 -4.48
C GLN A 19 4.13 8.19 -3.29
N ALA A 20 2.98 8.18 -2.63
CA ALA A 20 2.76 9.00 -1.45
C ALA A 20 3.72 8.62 -0.33
N LEU A 21 3.95 7.33 -0.15
CA LEU A 21 4.86 6.85 0.89
C LEU A 21 6.31 7.20 0.56
N ARG A 22 6.70 7.09 -0.71
CA ARG A 22 8.07 7.46 -1.11
C ARG A 22 8.34 8.93 -0.95
N ALA A 23 7.33 9.76 -1.15
CA ALA A 23 7.50 11.20 -0.95
C ALA A 23 7.87 11.52 0.49
N ARG A 24 7.34 10.75 1.43
CA ARG A 24 7.61 10.96 2.85
C ARG A 24 8.73 10.08 3.39
N PHE A 25 8.86 8.88 2.84
CA PHE A 25 9.89 7.92 3.25
C PHE A 25 10.66 7.45 2.01
N PRO A 26 11.63 8.28 1.53
CA PRO A 26 12.32 7.96 0.26
C PRO A 26 13.08 6.64 0.28
N GLU A 27 13.46 6.16 1.46
CA GLU A 27 14.19 4.91 1.61
C GLU A 27 13.28 3.69 1.67
N ALA A 28 11.95 3.89 1.62
CA ALA A 28 10.99 2.81 1.82
C ALA A 28 11.07 1.76 0.72
N ARG A 29 10.85 0.52 1.10
CA ARG A 29 10.74 -0.60 0.17
C ARG A 29 9.37 -1.22 0.31
N PHE A 30 8.84 -1.70 -0.81
CA PHE A 30 7.47 -2.17 -0.87
C PHE A 30 7.39 -3.57 -1.43
N SER A 31 6.44 -4.33 -0.92
CA SER A 31 6.08 -5.62 -1.46
C SER A 31 4.57 -5.75 -1.32
N TYR A 32 3.90 -6.30 -2.31
CA TYR A 32 2.47 -6.45 -2.18
C TYR A 32 1.99 -7.80 -2.67
N ARG A 33 0.81 -8.17 -2.20
CA ARG A 33 0.14 -9.41 -2.58
C ARG A 33 -1.35 -9.12 -2.75
N GLU A 34 -1.99 -9.85 -3.64
CA GLU A 34 -3.43 -9.77 -3.83
C GLU A 34 -4.08 -11.02 -3.30
N ALA A 35 -5.27 -10.85 -2.69
CA ALA A 35 -6.09 -11.99 -2.32
C ALA A 35 -6.73 -12.58 -3.58
N PRO A 36 -7.08 -13.88 -3.57
CA PRO A 36 -7.68 -14.50 -4.75
C PRO A 36 -8.98 -13.86 -5.21
N ASP A 37 -9.70 -13.19 -4.33
CA ASP A 37 -10.97 -12.54 -4.68
C ASP A 37 -10.75 -11.23 -5.45
N GLY A 38 -9.52 -10.72 -5.50
CA GLY A 38 -9.21 -9.49 -6.20
C GLY A 38 -9.70 -8.22 -5.52
N LEU A 39 -10.28 -8.34 -4.32
CA LEU A 39 -10.85 -7.22 -3.59
C LEU A 39 -9.98 -6.76 -2.43
N ARG A 40 -8.99 -7.56 -2.06
CA ARG A 40 -8.09 -7.23 -0.96
C ARG A 40 -6.65 -7.29 -1.42
N CYS A 41 -5.89 -6.30 -1.00
CA CYS A 41 -4.46 -6.24 -1.28
C CYS A 41 -3.72 -6.03 0.02
N TYR A 42 -2.51 -6.55 0.08
CA TYR A 42 -1.65 -6.44 1.26
C TYR A 42 -0.36 -5.76 0.83
N LEU A 43 -0.10 -4.59 1.39
CA LEU A 43 1.08 -3.81 1.07
C LEU A 43 2.02 -3.79 2.26
N ASP A 44 3.17 -4.39 2.09
CA ASP A 44 4.23 -4.37 3.11
C ASP A 44 5.13 -3.18 2.83
N VAL A 45 5.38 -2.37 3.84
CA VAL A 45 6.18 -1.16 3.73
C VAL A 45 7.34 -1.23 4.72
N ALA A 46 8.55 -1.39 4.22
CA ALA A 46 9.75 -1.44 5.05
C ALA A 46 10.43 -0.08 5.02
N THR A 47 10.59 0.55 6.17
CA THR A 47 11.22 1.87 6.29
C THR A 47 12.22 1.88 7.42
N ASP A 48 13.02 2.94 7.49
CA ASP A 48 13.92 3.18 8.61
C ASP A 48 13.21 3.95 9.74
N CYS A 49 11.97 4.32 9.52
CA CYS A 49 11.19 5.08 10.49
C CYS A 49 10.77 4.20 11.66
N ASP A 50 10.92 4.72 12.88
CA ASP A 50 10.51 4.01 14.10
C ASP A 50 9.02 4.12 14.36
N ASP A 51 8.35 5.03 13.68
CA ASP A 51 6.96 5.34 13.95
C ASP A 51 6.05 4.72 12.90
N ASP A 52 5.56 3.52 13.19
CA ASP A 52 4.63 2.81 12.29
C ASP A 52 3.37 3.63 12.05
N PHE A 53 2.96 4.40 13.04
CA PHE A 53 1.77 5.22 12.92
C PHE A 53 1.93 6.28 11.83
N ALA A 54 3.13 6.84 11.69
CA ALA A 54 3.39 7.82 10.64
C ALA A 54 3.20 7.22 9.25
N VAL A 55 3.58 5.95 9.07
CA VAL A 55 3.37 5.25 7.81
C VAL A 55 1.88 5.07 7.54
N LEU A 56 1.14 4.58 8.53
CA LEU A 56 -0.29 4.34 8.39
C LEU A 56 -1.04 5.65 8.16
N GLU A 57 -0.67 6.68 8.87
CA GLU A 57 -1.30 7.99 8.74
C GLU A 57 -1.15 8.55 7.33
N THR A 58 0.01 8.33 6.73
CA THR A 58 0.29 8.84 5.39
C THR A 58 -0.71 8.32 4.36
N VAL A 59 -1.19 7.09 4.54
CA VAL A 59 -2.08 6.45 3.56
C VAL A 59 -3.51 6.25 4.06
N ALA A 60 -3.82 6.68 5.28
CA ALA A 60 -5.13 6.40 5.87
C ALA A 60 -6.28 6.91 5.04
N ALA A 61 -6.23 8.16 4.62
CA ALA A 61 -7.31 8.76 3.83
C ALA A 61 -7.44 8.08 2.47
N ALA A 62 -6.30 7.75 1.85
CA ALA A 62 -6.30 7.12 0.54
C ALA A 62 -6.84 5.70 0.59
N THR A 63 -6.48 4.93 1.62
CA THR A 63 -6.99 3.56 1.74
C THR A 63 -8.49 3.56 2.03
N LEU A 64 -8.95 4.51 2.83
CA LEU A 64 -10.37 4.64 3.10
C LEU A 64 -11.14 5.03 1.83
N ALA A 65 -10.59 5.95 1.04
CA ALA A 65 -11.22 6.35 -0.21
C ALA A 65 -11.32 5.17 -1.19
N LEU A 66 -10.29 4.33 -1.26
CA LEU A 66 -10.32 3.15 -2.12
C LEU A 66 -11.42 2.19 -1.70
N LEU A 67 -11.60 2.00 -0.39
CA LEU A 67 -12.66 1.14 0.11
C LEU A 67 -14.04 1.69 -0.26
N LEU A 68 -14.25 2.98 -0.02
CA LEU A 68 -15.55 3.58 -0.22
C LEU A 68 -15.92 3.74 -1.70
N GLU A 69 -14.94 4.04 -2.55
CA GLU A 69 -15.19 4.34 -3.95
C GLU A 69 -15.12 3.10 -4.84
N GLN A 70 -14.26 2.16 -4.52
CA GLN A 70 -14.01 1.01 -5.38
C GLN A 70 -14.23 -0.34 -4.72
N GLY A 71 -14.55 -0.34 -3.42
CA GLY A 71 -14.69 -1.58 -2.68
C GLY A 71 -13.37 -2.34 -2.54
N LEU A 72 -12.25 -1.66 -2.72
CA LEU A 72 -10.94 -2.27 -2.64
C LEU A 72 -10.36 -2.07 -1.25
N VAL A 73 -10.05 -3.17 -0.58
CA VAL A 73 -9.47 -3.14 0.76
C VAL A 73 -7.96 -3.29 0.64
N VAL A 74 -7.23 -2.29 1.15
CA VAL A 74 -5.77 -2.34 1.16
C VAL A 74 -5.30 -2.37 2.61
N HIS A 75 -4.64 -3.46 2.98
CA HIS A 75 -4.02 -3.60 4.30
C HIS A 75 -2.56 -3.21 4.19
N VAL A 76 -2.16 -2.20 4.96
CA VAL A 76 -0.79 -1.71 4.96
C VAL A 76 -0.10 -2.21 6.22
N PHE A 77 1.03 -2.90 6.04
CA PHE A 77 1.83 -3.45 7.13
C PHE A 77 3.18 -2.77 7.17
N PRO A 78 3.39 -1.84 8.10
CA PRO A 78 4.69 -1.17 8.22
C PRO A 78 5.68 -2.05 8.97
N PHE A 79 6.92 -2.07 8.49
CA PHE A 79 8.02 -2.77 9.13
C PHE A 79 9.20 -1.84 9.26
N ARG A 80 9.96 -2.04 10.30
CA ARG A 80 11.24 -1.36 10.42
C ARG A 80 12.31 -2.19 9.73
N ARG A 81 13.08 -1.58 8.84
CA ARG A 81 14.20 -2.28 8.20
C ARG A 81 15.33 -2.49 9.18
N LEU A 82 15.93 -3.67 9.11
CA LEU A 82 17.10 -3.95 9.92
C LEU A 82 18.34 -3.39 9.27
N PRO A 83 19.30 -2.86 10.06
CA PRO A 83 20.45 -2.16 9.49
C PRO A 83 21.33 -3.00 8.56
N ASP A 84 21.41 -4.28 8.79
CA ASP A 84 22.28 -5.14 8.00
C ASP A 84 21.55 -5.89 6.88
N ASP A 85 20.36 -5.51 6.60
CA ASP A 85 19.59 -6.07 5.48
C ASP A 85 19.80 -5.27 4.17
#